data_00a86e0bc0516afbb76944421092b18b
#
_entry.id   00a86e0bc0516afbb76944421092b18b
#
_cell.length_a   1.000
_cell.length_b   1.000
_cell.length_c   1.000
_cell.angle_alpha   90.00
_cell.angle_beta   90.00
_cell.angle_gamma   90.00
#
_symmetry.space_group_name_H-M   'P 1'
#
loop_
_entity.id
_entity.type
_entity.pdbx_description
1 polymer ?
#
loop_
_entity_poly.entity_id
_entity_poly.type
_entity_poly.pdbx_seq_one_letter_code
_entity_poly.pdbx_strand_id
1 'polypeptide(L)'
;MQDNIALAIKTALEENKDKLVQNFSKTDTDSKRPDLFSLTNDTELFQNESGITIKIDRSRDSNLTDFGKATLVDRYLSENESYQDLFARVAATYADDNLHAQRLYNYISKLWFMPATPVLSNAGTSRGLPISCFLNEASDSLDGIVNLW
;
A
#
# COMPACT_ATOMS: atom_id res chain seq x y z
N MET A 1 17.29 -36.07 -12.17
CA MET A 1 15.85 -35.94 -11.87
C MET A 1 15.49 -34.58 -11.23
N GLN A 2 16.38 -33.98 -10.42
CA GLN A 2 16.16 -32.63 -9.82
C GLN A 2 16.22 -31.49 -10.86
N ASP A 3 17.07 -31.59 -11.87
CA ASP A 3 17.25 -30.53 -12.88
C ASP A 3 15.99 -30.31 -13.76
N ASN A 4 15.21 -31.35 -14.00
CA ASN A 4 13.99 -31.28 -14.80
C ASN A 4 12.83 -30.56 -14.04
N ILE A 5 12.81 -30.67 -12.72
CA ILE A 5 11.78 -30.02 -11.88
C ILE A 5 12.08 -28.51 -11.80
N ALA A 6 13.34 -28.14 -11.61
CA ALA A 6 13.75 -26.74 -11.57
C ALA A 6 13.49 -26.01 -12.89
N LEU A 7 13.74 -26.68 -14.03
CA LEU A 7 13.44 -26.15 -15.35
C LEU A 7 11.93 -25.99 -15.59
N ALA A 8 11.13 -26.97 -15.18
CA ALA A 8 9.66 -26.89 -15.29
C ALA A 8 9.06 -25.78 -14.46
N ILE A 9 9.54 -25.56 -13.24
CA ILE A 9 9.12 -24.44 -12.38
C ILE A 9 9.50 -23.10 -13.00
N LYS A 10 10.71 -22.98 -13.53
CA LYS A 10 11.17 -21.74 -14.17
C LYS A 10 10.34 -21.40 -15.41
N THR A 11 10.03 -22.39 -16.25
CA THR A 11 9.18 -22.20 -17.44
C THR A 11 7.75 -21.80 -17.04
N ALA A 12 7.16 -22.42 -16.02
CA ALA A 12 5.82 -22.08 -15.53
C ALA A 12 5.75 -20.68 -14.91
N LEU A 13 6.82 -20.22 -14.28
CA LEU A 13 6.93 -18.85 -13.74
C LEU A 13 7.03 -17.81 -14.86
N GLU A 14 7.80 -18.08 -15.92
CA GLU A 14 7.92 -17.21 -17.09
C GLU A 14 6.58 -17.10 -17.84
N GLU A 15 5.90 -18.21 -18.11
CA GLU A 15 4.58 -18.22 -18.76
C GLU A 15 3.51 -17.48 -17.94
N ASN A 16 3.53 -17.59 -16.61
CA ASN A 16 2.60 -16.85 -15.75
C ASN A 16 2.92 -15.35 -15.70
N LYS A 17 4.21 -14.99 -15.76
CA LYS A 17 4.63 -13.58 -15.83
C LYS A 17 4.13 -12.93 -17.11
N ASP A 18 4.26 -13.60 -18.25
CA ASP A 18 3.81 -13.10 -19.54
C ASP A 18 2.27 -12.95 -19.60
N LYS A 19 1.53 -13.92 -19.01
CA LYS A 19 0.07 -13.84 -18.88
C LYS A 19 -0.39 -12.69 -17.96
N LEU A 20 0.32 -12.44 -16.87
CA LEU A 20 0.05 -11.32 -15.98
C LEU A 20 0.32 -9.99 -16.69
N VAL A 21 1.43 -9.85 -17.40
CA VAL A 21 1.76 -8.65 -18.18
C VAL A 21 0.75 -8.41 -19.31
N GLN A 22 0.32 -9.45 -20.03
CA GLN A 22 -0.70 -9.34 -21.07
C GLN A 22 -2.08 -9.00 -20.53
N ASN A 23 -2.45 -9.50 -19.35
CA ASN A 23 -3.71 -9.12 -18.70
C ASN A 23 -3.68 -7.68 -18.19
N PHE A 24 -2.55 -7.20 -17.69
CA PHE A 24 -2.36 -5.78 -17.32
C PHE A 24 -2.43 -4.85 -18.54
N SER A 25 -1.88 -5.25 -19.68
CA SER A 25 -1.92 -4.43 -20.90
C SER A 25 -3.28 -4.42 -21.59
N LYS A 26 -4.10 -5.47 -21.44
CA LYS A 26 -5.46 -5.55 -22.02
C LYS A 26 -6.51 -4.76 -21.26
N THR A 27 -6.31 -4.50 -19.96
CA THR A 27 -7.25 -3.71 -19.16
C THR A 27 -7.08 -2.20 -19.35
N ASP A 28 -5.98 -1.75 -19.96
CA ASP A 28 -5.68 -0.32 -20.15
C ASP A 28 -6.12 0.25 -21.51
N THR A 29 -6.65 -0.57 -22.44
CA THR A 29 -6.92 -0.11 -23.81
C THR A 29 -8.40 0.06 -24.16
N ASP A 30 -9.36 -0.27 -23.27
CA ASP A 30 -10.78 -0.21 -23.61
C ASP A 30 -11.68 0.39 -22.52
N SER A 31 -11.32 1.53 -22.01
CA SER A 31 -12.28 2.47 -21.45
C SER A 31 -11.79 3.89 -21.67
N LYS A 32 -12.64 4.72 -22.31
CA LYS A 32 -12.55 6.18 -22.23
C LYS A 32 -11.98 6.55 -20.87
N ARG A 33 -10.75 7.09 -20.83
CA ARG A 33 -10.23 7.68 -19.60
C ARG A 33 -11.29 8.65 -19.10
N PRO A 34 -11.96 8.41 -17.98
CA PRO A 34 -12.74 9.47 -17.38
C PRO A 34 -11.70 10.55 -17.12
N ASP A 35 -11.96 11.77 -17.60
CA ASP A 35 -11.12 12.90 -17.29
C ASP A 35 -10.81 12.88 -15.80
N LEU A 36 -9.54 12.61 -15.48
CA LEU A 36 -9.05 12.54 -14.09
C LEU A 36 -9.27 13.87 -13.36
N PHE A 37 -9.78 14.88 -14.10
CA PHE A 37 -9.98 16.26 -13.70
C PHE A 37 -11.41 16.80 -13.88
N SER A 38 -12.42 15.96 -14.16
CA SER A 38 -13.80 16.44 -14.04
C SER A 38 -14.11 16.70 -12.57
N LEU A 39 -13.95 17.93 -12.18
CA LEU A 39 -14.28 18.48 -10.87
C LEU A 39 -15.80 18.47 -10.72
N THR A 40 -16.35 17.49 -10.03
CA THR A 40 -17.59 17.72 -9.28
C THR A 40 -17.21 18.53 -8.06
N ASN A 41 -18.03 19.51 -7.66
CA ASN A 41 -17.74 20.53 -6.65
C ASN A 41 -17.50 20.03 -5.21
N ASP A 42 -17.40 18.71 -4.99
CA ASP A 42 -17.17 18.06 -3.69
C ASP A 42 -15.84 17.29 -3.61
N THR A 43 -14.87 17.59 -4.47
CA THR A 43 -13.60 16.86 -4.45
C THR A 43 -12.66 17.49 -3.44
N GLU A 44 -12.48 16.85 -2.30
CA GLU A 44 -11.49 17.21 -1.30
C GLU A 44 -10.10 16.82 -1.77
N LEU A 45 -9.12 17.70 -1.55
CA LEU A 45 -7.71 17.47 -1.90
C LEU A 45 -6.90 17.25 -0.63
N PHE A 46 -6.17 16.15 -0.60
CA PHE A 46 -5.10 15.90 0.36
C PHE A 46 -3.78 16.33 -0.27
N GLN A 47 -2.93 16.97 0.51
CA GLN A 47 -1.56 17.31 0.10
C GLN A 47 -0.60 16.99 1.25
N ASN A 48 0.50 16.28 0.95
CA ASN A 48 1.55 16.03 1.92
C ASN A 48 2.62 17.15 1.91
N GLU A 49 3.57 17.08 2.83
CA GLU A 49 4.69 18.04 2.93
C GLU A 49 5.60 18.08 1.69
N SER A 50 5.69 16.98 0.94
CA SER A 50 6.47 16.89 -0.30
C SER A 50 5.72 17.45 -1.53
N GLY A 51 4.50 17.97 -1.36
CA GLY A 51 3.70 18.54 -2.43
C GLY A 51 2.90 17.53 -3.26
N ILE A 52 2.91 16.26 -2.90
CA ILE A 52 2.08 15.23 -3.54
C ILE A 52 0.62 15.49 -3.21
N THR A 53 -0.21 15.57 -4.27
CA THR A 53 -1.64 15.88 -4.15
C THR A 53 -2.50 14.70 -4.59
N ILE A 54 -3.52 14.36 -3.79
CA ILE A 54 -4.45 13.25 -4.01
C ILE A 54 -5.88 13.78 -3.89
N LYS A 55 -6.75 13.37 -4.81
CA LYS A 55 -8.21 13.59 -4.68
C LYS A 55 -8.79 12.53 -3.77
N ILE A 56 -9.40 12.94 -2.68
CA ILE A 56 -10.05 12.07 -1.70
C ILE A 56 -11.53 11.88 -2.06
N ASP A 57 -12.01 10.66 -1.91
CA ASP A 57 -13.39 10.27 -2.03
C ASP A 57 -13.91 9.70 -0.69
N ARG A 58 -14.54 10.55 0.11
CA ARG A 58 -15.08 10.19 1.44
C ARG A 58 -16.19 9.15 1.38
N SER A 59 -16.88 9.00 0.23
CA SER A 59 -17.94 8.01 0.08
C SER A 59 -17.43 6.58 0.23
N ARG A 60 -16.13 6.34 0.01
CA ARG A 60 -15.47 5.04 0.17
C ARG A 60 -15.40 4.54 1.60
N ASP A 61 -15.69 5.39 2.59
CA ASP A 61 -15.85 4.96 4.00
C ASP A 61 -16.96 3.92 4.15
N SER A 62 -17.91 3.88 3.22
CA SER A 62 -18.95 2.85 3.14
C SER A 62 -18.42 1.45 2.82
N ASN A 63 -17.23 1.33 2.25
CA ASN A 63 -16.58 0.04 1.96
C ASN A 63 -16.01 -0.61 3.23
N LEU A 64 -15.80 0.18 4.29
CA LEU A 64 -15.24 -0.29 5.54
C LEU A 64 -16.35 -0.89 6.42
N THR A 65 -16.12 -2.09 6.94
CA THR A 65 -16.97 -2.69 7.96
C THR A 65 -16.84 -1.94 9.29
N ASP A 66 -17.82 -2.09 10.19
CA ASP A 66 -17.77 -1.45 11.51
C ASP A 66 -16.55 -1.93 12.32
N PHE A 67 -16.20 -3.22 12.23
CA PHE A 67 -14.99 -3.76 12.81
C PHE A 67 -13.73 -3.14 12.21
N GLY A 68 -13.68 -2.99 10.87
CA GLY A 68 -12.57 -2.32 10.17
C GLY A 68 -12.39 -0.88 10.64
N LYS A 69 -13.49 -0.12 10.73
CA LYS A 69 -13.47 1.27 11.23
C LYS A 69 -12.95 1.36 12.66
N ALA A 70 -13.47 0.51 13.57
CA ALA A 70 -13.01 0.46 14.96
C ALA A 70 -11.52 0.13 15.05
N THR A 71 -11.03 -0.81 14.25
CA THR A 71 -9.60 -1.19 14.20
C THR A 71 -8.73 -0.06 13.69
N LEU A 72 -9.18 0.68 12.65
CA LEU A 72 -8.43 1.83 12.12
C LEU A 72 -8.31 2.94 13.18
N VAL A 73 -9.39 3.23 13.89
CA VAL A 73 -9.39 4.24 14.97
C VAL A 73 -8.48 3.83 16.13
N ASP A 74 -8.53 2.56 16.55
CA ASP A 74 -7.76 2.08 17.70
C ASP A 74 -6.24 2.05 17.45
N ARG A 75 -5.80 1.76 16.21
CA ARG A 75 -4.41 1.38 15.94
C ARG A 75 -3.66 2.21 14.92
N TYR A 76 -4.36 2.84 13.97
CA TYR A 76 -3.71 3.34 12.76
C TYR A 76 -3.84 4.83 12.54
N LEU A 77 -4.97 5.42 12.93
CA LEU A 77 -5.21 6.85 12.73
C LEU A 77 -4.26 7.70 13.58
N SER A 78 -3.83 8.81 13.01
CA SER A 78 -3.20 9.92 13.74
C SER A 78 -4.27 10.81 14.37
N GLU A 79 -3.88 11.74 15.25
CA GLU A 79 -4.81 12.75 15.78
C GLU A 79 -5.46 13.52 14.64
N ASN A 80 -6.79 13.64 14.69
CA ASN A 80 -7.60 14.35 13.69
C ASN A 80 -7.54 13.77 12.26
N GLU A 81 -7.06 12.56 12.09
CA GLU A 81 -7.02 11.86 10.80
C GLU A 81 -8.29 11.04 10.58
N SER A 82 -8.88 11.12 9.38
CA SER A 82 -9.97 10.24 8.98
C SER A 82 -9.45 9.01 8.22
N TYR A 83 -10.35 8.04 7.91
CA TYR A 83 -9.98 6.83 7.19
C TYR A 83 -9.37 7.11 5.81
N GLN A 84 -9.96 8.04 5.08
CA GLN A 84 -9.46 8.38 3.74
C GLN A 84 -8.18 9.21 3.79
N ASP A 85 -7.96 10.02 4.82
CA ASP A 85 -6.71 10.75 5.03
C ASP A 85 -5.56 9.78 5.34
N LEU A 86 -5.81 8.75 6.16
CA LEU A 86 -4.86 7.66 6.40
C LEU A 86 -4.41 7.02 5.08
N PHE A 87 -5.38 6.64 4.22
CA PHE A 87 -5.06 6.01 2.95
C PHE A 87 -4.33 6.94 1.99
N ALA A 88 -4.68 8.23 2.01
CA ALA A 88 -3.99 9.24 1.21
C ALA A 88 -2.56 9.51 1.74
N ARG A 89 -2.36 9.59 3.05
CA ARG A 89 -1.03 9.73 3.67
C ARG A 89 -0.11 8.60 3.28
N VAL A 90 -0.58 7.36 3.41
CA VAL A 90 0.21 6.16 3.03
C VAL A 90 0.53 6.17 1.54
N ALA A 91 -0.44 6.46 0.68
CA ALA A 91 -0.24 6.51 -0.76
C ALA A 91 0.76 7.62 -1.16
N ALA A 92 0.64 8.81 -0.57
CA ALA A 92 1.53 9.93 -0.87
C ALA A 92 2.97 9.70 -0.40
N THR A 93 3.17 8.90 0.65
CA THR A 93 4.51 8.61 1.19
C THR A 93 5.38 7.79 0.24
N TYR A 94 4.77 6.87 -0.52
CA TYR A 94 5.50 5.94 -1.39
C TYR A 94 5.34 6.23 -2.87
N ALA A 95 4.67 7.31 -3.23
CA ALA A 95 4.48 7.67 -4.62
C ALA A 95 5.62 8.51 -5.17
N ASP A 96 5.94 8.29 -6.45
CA ASP A 96 6.94 9.07 -7.18
C ASP A 96 6.35 10.39 -7.71
N ASP A 97 5.04 10.40 -7.99
CA ASP A 97 4.30 11.55 -8.52
C ASP A 97 2.81 11.50 -8.12
N ASN A 98 2.06 12.56 -8.48
CA ASN A 98 0.64 12.68 -8.16
C ASN A 98 -0.22 11.58 -8.81
N LEU A 99 0.14 11.13 -10.01
CA LEU A 99 -0.59 10.08 -10.72
C LEU A 99 -0.39 8.71 -10.04
N HIS A 100 0.86 8.43 -9.64
CA HIS A 100 1.18 7.23 -8.86
C HIS A 100 0.49 7.25 -7.50
N ALA A 101 0.53 8.38 -6.80
CA ALA A 101 -0.16 8.57 -5.52
C ALA A 101 -1.66 8.33 -5.63
N GLN A 102 -2.31 8.89 -6.66
CA GLN A 102 -3.74 8.69 -6.89
C GLN A 102 -4.10 7.23 -7.18
N ARG A 103 -3.25 6.50 -7.91
CA ARG A 103 -3.46 5.06 -8.18
C ARG A 103 -3.33 4.24 -6.90
N LEU A 104 -2.29 4.47 -6.10
CA LEU A 104 -2.10 3.79 -4.81
C LEU A 104 -3.28 4.05 -3.88
N TYR A 105 -3.69 5.32 -3.73
CA TYR A 105 -4.87 5.69 -2.95
C TYR A 105 -6.12 4.95 -3.44
N ASN A 106 -6.35 4.91 -4.74
CA ASN A 106 -7.52 4.24 -5.32
C ASN A 106 -7.53 2.73 -4.99
N TYR A 107 -6.38 2.06 -5.02
CA TYR A 107 -6.31 0.64 -4.70
C TYR A 107 -6.53 0.37 -3.21
N ILE A 108 -5.95 1.19 -2.34
CA ILE A 108 -6.10 1.06 -0.88
C ILE A 108 -7.54 1.39 -0.48
N SER A 109 -8.08 2.53 -0.90
CA SER A 109 -9.41 3.02 -0.50
C SER A 109 -10.57 2.17 -1.05
N LYS A 110 -10.35 1.45 -2.16
CA LYS A 110 -11.30 0.45 -2.70
C LYS A 110 -11.12 -0.94 -2.07
N LEU A 111 -10.19 -1.08 -1.14
CA LEU A 111 -9.84 -2.36 -0.48
C LEU A 111 -9.34 -3.44 -1.46
N TRP A 112 -8.79 -3.05 -2.61
CA TRP A 112 -8.18 -3.99 -3.55
C TRP A 112 -6.78 -4.40 -3.10
N PHE A 113 -6.14 -3.56 -2.31
CA PHE A 113 -4.85 -3.76 -1.69
C PHE A 113 -4.84 -3.13 -0.29
N MET A 114 -4.31 -3.84 0.69
CA MET A 114 -4.15 -3.32 2.04
C MET A 114 -2.69 -3.42 2.47
N PRO A 115 -2.04 -2.29 2.76
CA PRO A 115 -0.68 -2.29 3.29
C PRO A 115 -0.58 -2.99 4.64
N ALA A 116 0.62 -3.50 4.94
CA ALA A 116 0.90 -4.12 6.23
C ALA A 116 0.76 -3.12 7.39
N THR A 117 0.48 -3.62 8.59
CA THR A 117 0.30 -2.83 9.82
C THR A 117 1.35 -1.73 10.01
N PRO A 118 2.68 -1.99 9.94
CA PRO A 118 3.66 -0.93 10.18
C PRO A 118 3.69 0.14 9.08
N VAL A 119 3.29 -0.22 7.85
CA VAL A 119 3.13 0.75 6.76
C VAL A 119 1.94 1.67 7.03
N LEU A 120 0.77 1.12 7.40
CA LEU A 120 -0.41 1.90 7.74
C LEU A 120 -0.16 2.83 8.94
N SER A 121 0.51 2.33 9.98
CA SER A 121 0.74 3.10 11.21
C SER A 121 1.79 4.19 11.04
N ASN A 122 2.88 3.91 10.29
CA ASN A 122 4.10 4.70 10.38
C ASN A 122 4.43 5.48 9.10
N ALA A 123 3.88 5.10 7.93
CA ALA A 123 4.16 5.80 6.69
C ALA A 123 3.78 7.28 6.76
N GLY A 124 4.71 8.17 6.41
CA GLY A 124 4.49 9.62 6.46
C GLY A 124 4.34 10.19 7.87
N THR A 125 4.82 9.46 8.90
CA THR A 125 4.83 9.91 10.29
C THR A 125 6.22 9.76 10.89
N SER A 126 6.47 10.39 12.04
CA SER A 126 7.70 10.21 12.83
C SER A 126 7.63 9.02 13.82
N ARG A 127 6.57 8.21 13.79
CA ARG A 127 6.31 7.18 14.83
C ARG A 127 7.25 5.99 14.80
N GLY A 128 7.89 5.68 13.68
CA GLY A 128 8.77 4.52 13.56
C GLY A 128 8.99 4.10 12.11
N LEU A 129 9.57 2.92 11.94
CA LEU A 129 9.87 2.38 10.62
C LEU A 129 8.65 1.62 10.04
N PRO A 130 8.47 1.64 8.71
CA PRO A 130 7.37 0.91 8.05
C PRO A 130 7.69 -0.59 7.86
N ILE A 131 8.39 -1.19 8.80
CA ILE A 131 8.80 -2.60 8.80
C ILE A 131 8.43 -3.25 10.14
N SER A 132 8.10 -4.54 10.09
CA SER A 132 7.67 -5.31 11.27
C SER A 132 8.67 -6.38 11.72
N CYS A 133 9.71 -6.62 10.92
CA CYS A 133 10.62 -7.73 11.17
C CYS A 133 12.04 -7.20 11.35
N PHE A 134 12.66 -7.60 12.46
CA PHE A 134 14.07 -7.38 12.74
C PHE A 134 14.71 -8.74 12.95
N LEU A 135 15.81 -9.00 12.25
CA LEU A 135 16.60 -10.21 12.42
C LEU A 135 17.86 -9.84 13.20
N ASN A 136 18.08 -10.55 14.28
CA ASN A 136 19.30 -10.46 15.06
C ASN A 136 20.01 -11.83 15.00
N GLU A 137 21.32 -11.81 14.92
CA GLU A 137 22.16 -13.00 14.99
C GLU A 137 22.79 -13.07 16.39
N ALA A 138 22.58 -14.19 17.07
CA ALA A 138 23.27 -14.51 18.31
C ALA A 138 24.33 -15.58 18.02
N SER A 139 25.57 -15.39 18.46
CA SER A 139 26.55 -16.46 18.44
C SER A 139 26.17 -17.56 19.43
N ASP A 140 26.57 -18.82 19.13
CA ASP A 140 26.33 -19.97 20.01
C ASP A 140 27.27 -19.92 21.24
N SER A 141 27.05 -18.91 22.08
CA SER A 141 27.77 -18.68 23.34
C SER A 141 26.88 -17.91 24.30
N LEU A 142 27.09 -18.10 25.61
CA LEU A 142 26.36 -17.37 26.65
C LEU A 142 26.54 -15.85 26.52
N ASP A 143 27.77 -15.41 26.24
CA ASP A 143 28.09 -14.00 26.04
C ASP A 143 27.36 -13.43 24.82
N GLY A 144 27.27 -14.19 23.71
CA GLY A 144 26.53 -13.79 22.52
C GLY A 144 25.03 -13.63 22.78
N ILE A 145 24.45 -14.51 23.58
CA ILE A 145 23.03 -14.42 23.98
C ILE A 145 22.80 -13.21 24.91
N VAL A 146 23.67 -13.00 25.88
CA VAL A 146 23.56 -11.86 26.81
C VAL A 146 23.73 -10.52 26.08
N ASN A 147 24.65 -10.44 25.11
CA ASN A 147 24.89 -9.21 24.35
C ASN A 147 23.75 -8.85 23.39
N LEU A 148 22.86 -9.81 23.07
CA LEU A 148 21.69 -9.57 22.25
C LEU A 148 20.53 -8.91 23.02
N TRP A 149 20.55 -9.04 24.34
CA TRP A 149 19.54 -8.46 25.25
C TRP A 149 19.84 -7.01 25.57
#